data_da93ffae9bdcf4c9d901a170d475ec84
#
_entry.id   da93ffae9bdcf4c9d901a170d475ec84
#
_cell.length_a   1.000
_cell.length_b   1.000
_cell.length_c   1.000
_cell.angle_alpha   90.00
_cell.angle_beta   90.00
_cell.angle_gamma   90.00
#
_symmetry.space_group_name_H-M   'P 1'
#
loop_
_entity.id
_entity.type
_entity.pdbx_description
1 polymer ?
#
loop_
_entity_poly.entity_id
_entity_poly.type
_entity_poly.pdbx_seq_one_letter_code
_entity_poly.pdbx_strand_id
1 'polypeptide(L)'
;ELPFVWTWVHKATREFMSDAQFAEFYWPYFKEGLLALIDKGITPVIYWEADWESRIKYIQDMPAGKIVYHLSNTNFERAWDALGGQIALAGNVPNVMLLGGTPDDVKAYCKKMIDYTKGKPGLIMDAAIMLDEANPANLKAVFDYTREYGQY
;
A
#
# COMPACT_ATOMS: atom_id res chain seq x y z
N GLU A 1 -12.51 5.50 -17.34
CA GLU A 1 -11.61 4.53 -16.71
C GLU A 1 -10.20 5.14 -16.63
N LEU A 2 -9.60 5.13 -15.44
CA LEU A 2 -8.20 5.51 -15.31
C LEU A 2 -7.34 4.29 -15.60
N PRO A 3 -6.47 4.31 -16.63
CA PRO A 3 -5.58 3.19 -16.90
C PRO A 3 -4.59 3.02 -15.76
N PHE A 4 -4.42 1.80 -15.27
CA PHE A 4 -3.40 1.50 -14.26
C PHE A 4 -2.62 0.25 -14.64
N VAL A 5 -1.41 0.15 -14.12
CA VAL A 5 -0.56 -1.03 -14.23
C VAL A 5 -0.20 -1.51 -12.85
N TRP A 6 -0.50 -2.76 -12.57
CA TRP A 6 -0.09 -3.43 -11.35
C TRP A 6 1.33 -3.97 -11.50
N THR A 7 2.22 -3.59 -10.62
CA THR A 7 3.63 -3.99 -10.64
C THR A 7 4.02 -4.60 -9.29
N TRP A 8 4.70 -5.73 -9.36
CA TRP A 8 5.15 -6.48 -8.19
C TRP A 8 6.64 -6.26 -7.94
N VAL A 9 7.00 -6.00 -6.69
CA VAL A 9 8.39 -5.87 -6.27
C VAL A 9 8.70 -6.90 -5.19
N HIS A 10 9.35 -8.00 -5.58
CA HIS A 10 9.61 -9.13 -4.69
C HIS A 10 11.01 -9.10 -4.09
N LYS A 11 12.05 -9.06 -4.93
CA LYS A 11 13.44 -9.29 -4.51
C LYS A 11 14.28 -8.01 -4.37
N ALA A 12 13.63 -6.88 -4.23
CA ALA A 12 14.31 -5.62 -3.98
C ALA A 12 14.19 -5.16 -2.52
N THR A 13 13.94 -6.08 -1.59
CA THR A 13 13.87 -5.83 -0.15
C THR A 13 15.26 -5.87 0.48
N ARG A 14 15.36 -5.48 1.75
CA ARG A 14 16.65 -5.47 2.49
C ARG A 14 17.26 -6.85 2.67
N GLU A 15 16.44 -7.89 2.64
CA GLU A 15 16.88 -9.27 2.75
C GLU A 15 17.62 -9.75 1.49
N PHE A 16 17.35 -9.12 0.34
CA PHE A 16 17.94 -9.50 -0.94
C PHE A 16 19.03 -8.57 -1.43
N MET A 17 18.95 -7.28 -1.12
CA MET A 17 19.96 -6.31 -1.53
C MET A 17 20.13 -5.20 -0.50
N SER A 18 21.36 -4.73 -0.33
CA SER A 18 21.67 -3.59 0.53
C SER A 18 21.02 -2.29 0.02
N ASP A 19 20.92 -1.29 0.88
CA ASP A 19 20.42 0.03 0.47
C ASP A 19 21.31 0.69 -0.60
N ALA A 20 22.62 0.46 -0.55
CA ALA A 20 23.56 0.94 -1.57
C ALA A 20 23.29 0.28 -2.94
N GLN A 21 23.13 -1.04 -2.96
CA GLN A 21 22.80 -1.77 -4.18
C GLN A 21 21.43 -1.36 -4.74
N PHE A 22 20.44 -1.18 -3.88
CA PHE A 22 19.13 -0.70 -4.28
C PHE A 22 19.21 0.69 -4.92
N ALA A 23 19.94 1.60 -4.30
CA ALA A 23 20.12 2.97 -4.79
C ALA A 23 20.85 3.03 -6.14
N GLU A 24 21.83 2.15 -6.35
CA GLU A 24 22.67 2.15 -7.54
C GLU A 24 22.08 1.33 -8.69
N PHE A 25 21.61 0.10 -8.41
CA PHE A 25 21.27 -0.86 -9.46
C PHE A 25 19.77 -1.08 -9.66
N TYR A 26 18.93 -0.68 -8.72
CA TYR A 26 17.48 -0.94 -8.82
C TYR A 26 16.66 0.34 -8.99
N TRP A 27 16.75 1.24 -8.01
CA TRP A 27 15.85 2.38 -7.94
C TRP A 27 15.87 3.31 -9.16
N PRO A 28 17.03 3.71 -9.73
CA PRO A 28 17.05 4.63 -10.85
C PRO A 28 16.28 4.12 -12.06
N TYR A 29 16.46 2.85 -12.41
CA TYR A 29 15.80 2.22 -13.57
C TYR A 29 14.31 1.96 -13.31
N PHE A 30 13.99 1.53 -12.10
CA PHE A 30 12.60 1.32 -11.71
C PHE A 30 11.83 2.64 -11.69
N LYS A 31 12.40 3.70 -11.13
CA LYS A 31 11.84 5.05 -11.12
C LYS A 31 11.62 5.57 -12.54
N GLU A 32 12.58 5.40 -13.43
CA GLU A 32 12.46 5.80 -14.84
C GLU A 32 11.25 5.12 -15.51
N GLY A 33 11.11 3.82 -15.31
CA GLY A 33 9.95 3.07 -15.83
C GLY A 33 8.62 3.56 -15.27
N LEU A 34 8.56 3.86 -13.97
CA LEU A 34 7.36 4.42 -13.33
C LEU A 34 7.00 5.80 -13.89
N LEU A 35 8.00 6.68 -14.05
CA LEU A 35 7.78 8.00 -14.63
C LEU A 35 7.31 7.93 -16.08
N ALA A 36 7.86 6.99 -16.88
CA ALA A 36 7.41 6.77 -18.26
C ALA A 36 5.95 6.30 -18.35
N LEU A 37 5.46 5.52 -17.37
CA LEU A 37 4.04 5.15 -17.27
C LEU A 37 3.19 6.39 -16.92
N ILE A 38 3.62 7.15 -15.93
CA ILE A 38 2.92 8.37 -15.49
C ILE A 38 2.80 9.39 -16.62
N ASP A 39 3.85 9.60 -17.41
CA ASP A 39 3.86 10.50 -18.56
C ASP A 39 2.85 10.10 -19.64
N LYS A 40 2.53 8.80 -19.74
CA LYS A 40 1.47 8.28 -20.62
C LYS A 40 0.07 8.30 -19.99
N GLY A 41 -0.09 8.90 -18.81
CA GLY A 41 -1.35 8.95 -18.09
C GLY A 41 -1.74 7.62 -17.42
N ILE A 42 -0.80 6.69 -17.26
CA ILE A 42 -1.02 5.39 -16.62
C ILE A 42 -0.63 5.52 -15.14
N THR A 43 -1.49 5.05 -14.24
CA THR A 43 -1.21 5.04 -12.80
C THR A 43 -0.49 3.75 -12.39
N PRO A 44 0.78 3.80 -11.96
CA PRO A 44 1.44 2.63 -11.38
C PRO A 44 0.81 2.29 -10.02
N VAL A 45 0.40 1.04 -9.85
CA VAL A 45 0.00 0.44 -8.57
C VAL A 45 1.09 -0.54 -8.19
N ILE A 46 1.89 -0.20 -7.18
CA ILE A 46 3.08 -0.97 -6.83
C ILE A 46 2.83 -1.76 -5.57
N TYR A 47 2.84 -3.08 -5.71
CA TYR A 47 2.81 -4.00 -4.60
C TYR A 47 4.23 -4.23 -4.06
N TRP A 48 4.50 -3.66 -2.89
CA TRP A 48 5.77 -3.75 -2.20
C TRP A 48 5.72 -4.90 -1.20
N GLU A 49 6.15 -6.08 -1.64
CA GLU A 49 6.19 -7.25 -0.78
C GLU A 49 7.20 -7.07 0.36
N ALA A 50 6.90 -7.62 1.55
CA ALA A 50 7.69 -7.49 2.77
C ALA A 50 7.72 -6.07 3.37
N ASP A 51 8.78 -5.74 4.15
CA ASP A 51 8.94 -4.45 4.81
C ASP A 51 9.82 -3.49 3.99
N TRP A 52 9.27 -2.32 3.72
CA TRP A 52 9.93 -1.26 2.94
C TRP A 52 10.16 0.03 3.73
N GLU A 53 10.05 -0.02 5.05
CA GLU A 53 10.15 1.17 5.89
C GLU A 53 11.43 1.97 5.63
N SER A 54 12.58 1.30 5.52
CA SER A 54 13.87 1.97 5.26
C SER A 54 13.99 2.61 3.86
N ARG A 55 13.09 2.25 2.94
CA ARG A 55 13.08 2.70 1.54
C ARG A 55 11.94 3.64 1.19
N ILE A 56 11.11 4.01 2.14
CA ILE A 56 10.03 5.00 1.96
C ILE A 56 10.55 6.30 1.35
N LYS A 57 11.76 6.73 1.73
CA LYS A 57 12.42 7.92 1.19
C LYS A 57 12.52 7.96 -0.34
N TYR A 58 12.64 6.80 -0.99
CA TYR A 58 12.70 6.74 -2.46
C TYR A 58 11.32 7.00 -3.08
N ILE A 59 10.25 6.57 -2.42
CA ILE A 59 8.88 6.76 -2.89
C ILE A 59 8.46 8.22 -2.75
N GLN A 60 8.97 8.93 -1.75
CA GLN A 60 8.73 10.36 -1.56
C GLN A 60 9.14 11.23 -2.76
N ASP A 61 10.09 10.75 -3.57
CA ASP A 61 10.52 11.45 -4.79
C ASP A 61 9.56 11.28 -5.98
N MET A 62 8.49 10.49 -5.83
CA MET A 62 7.53 10.28 -6.90
C MET A 62 6.51 11.41 -6.98
N PRO A 63 5.97 11.71 -8.18
CA PRO A 63 4.98 12.74 -8.37
C PRO A 63 3.71 12.52 -7.54
N ALA A 64 3.27 13.55 -6.82
CA ALA A 64 2.10 13.50 -5.95
C ALA A 64 0.83 13.12 -6.74
N GLY A 65 0.02 12.22 -6.18
CA GLY A 65 -1.25 11.79 -6.75
C GLY A 65 -1.15 10.96 -8.04
N LYS A 66 0.05 10.46 -8.38
CA LYS A 66 0.29 9.72 -9.64
C LYS A 66 0.62 8.25 -9.45
N ILE A 67 0.71 7.77 -8.21
CA ILE A 67 1.15 6.42 -7.89
C ILE A 67 0.37 5.89 -6.69
N VAL A 68 0.14 4.59 -6.66
CA VAL A 68 -0.40 3.88 -5.49
C VAL A 68 0.70 2.97 -4.93
N TYR A 69 0.94 3.10 -3.65
CA TYR A 69 1.83 2.24 -2.90
C TYR A 69 1.01 1.21 -2.11
N HIS A 70 1.04 -0.05 -2.52
CA HIS A 70 0.38 -1.13 -1.79
C HIS A 70 1.31 -1.71 -0.74
N LEU A 71 0.91 -1.55 0.53
CA LEU A 71 1.66 -1.99 1.70
C LEU A 71 1.46 -3.49 1.95
N SER A 72 2.56 -4.20 2.22
CA SER A 72 2.51 -5.54 2.79
C SER A 72 2.80 -5.46 4.30
N ASN A 73 4.04 -5.74 4.72
CA ASN A 73 4.44 -5.75 6.14
C ASN A 73 5.01 -4.41 6.63
N THR A 74 5.07 -3.41 5.77
CA THR A 74 5.50 -2.06 6.16
C THR A 74 4.52 -1.48 7.18
N ASN A 75 5.03 -0.85 8.23
CA ASN A 75 4.19 -0.22 9.23
C ASN A 75 3.35 0.88 8.60
N PHE A 76 2.03 0.76 8.75
CA PHE A 76 1.07 1.66 8.11
C PHE A 76 1.21 3.10 8.58
N GLU A 77 1.27 3.32 9.88
CA GLU A 77 1.34 4.66 10.46
C GLU A 77 2.58 5.41 9.98
N ARG A 78 3.75 4.74 9.99
CA ARG A 78 5.01 5.33 9.50
C ARG A 78 4.97 5.63 8.01
N ALA A 79 4.40 4.72 7.22
CA ALA A 79 4.22 4.96 5.78
C ALA A 79 3.26 6.14 5.55
N TRP A 80 2.17 6.22 6.31
CA TRP A 80 1.21 7.32 6.21
C TRP A 80 1.78 8.67 6.64
N ASP A 81 2.56 8.72 7.71
CA ASP A 81 3.22 9.94 8.15
C ASP A 81 4.21 10.48 7.11
N ALA A 82 4.89 9.57 6.41
CA ALA A 82 5.87 9.93 5.39
C ALA A 82 5.26 10.26 4.02
N LEU A 83 4.18 9.60 3.61
CA LEU A 83 3.66 9.61 2.24
C LEU A 83 2.20 10.09 2.14
N GLY A 84 1.44 10.03 3.24
CA GLY A 84 0.01 10.30 3.24
C GLY A 84 -0.36 11.70 2.76
N GLY A 85 -1.36 11.77 1.86
CA GLY A 85 -1.75 13.00 1.19
C GLY A 85 -0.93 13.34 -0.05
N GLN A 86 0.26 12.73 -0.23
CA GLN A 86 1.07 12.83 -1.43
C GLN A 86 0.93 11.59 -2.32
N ILE A 87 1.02 10.42 -1.72
CA ILE A 87 0.92 9.12 -2.39
C ILE A 87 -0.30 8.39 -1.84
N ALA A 88 -1.07 7.74 -2.70
CA ALA A 88 -2.14 6.86 -2.24
C ALA A 88 -1.54 5.57 -1.66
N LEU A 89 -1.98 5.20 -0.45
CA LEU A 89 -1.57 3.97 0.22
C LEU A 89 -2.70 2.95 0.20
N ALA A 90 -2.43 1.76 -0.31
CA ALA A 90 -3.34 0.61 -0.29
C ALA A 90 -2.88 -0.42 0.75
N GLY A 91 -3.80 -1.12 1.36
CA GLY A 91 -3.53 -2.12 2.39
C GLY A 91 -3.80 -1.55 3.78
N ASN A 92 -3.35 -2.16 4.85
CA ASN A 92 -2.69 -3.47 4.97
C ASN A 92 -3.37 -4.30 6.08
N VAL A 93 -4.65 -4.64 5.84
CA VAL A 93 -5.37 -5.51 6.79
C VAL A 93 -4.65 -6.87 6.84
N PRO A 94 -4.16 -7.31 8.02
CA PRO A 94 -3.36 -8.54 8.10
C PRO A 94 -4.14 -9.78 7.66
N ASN A 95 -3.55 -10.61 6.79
CA ASN A 95 -4.19 -11.84 6.30
C ASN A 95 -4.56 -12.81 7.43
N VAL A 96 -3.72 -12.88 8.47
CA VAL A 96 -4.01 -13.70 9.66
C VAL A 96 -5.29 -13.26 10.37
N MET A 97 -5.60 -11.97 10.34
CA MET A 97 -6.85 -11.43 10.87
C MET A 97 -8.04 -11.73 9.95
N LEU A 98 -7.82 -11.67 8.63
CA LEU A 98 -8.84 -12.01 7.64
C LEU A 98 -9.20 -13.49 7.65
N LEU A 99 -8.25 -14.37 7.98
CA LEU A 99 -8.47 -15.81 8.07
C LEU A 99 -9.05 -16.22 9.41
N GLY A 100 -8.38 -15.85 10.50
CA GLY A 100 -8.65 -16.40 11.84
C GLY A 100 -9.24 -15.42 12.86
N GLY A 101 -9.34 -14.12 12.51
CA GLY A 101 -9.97 -13.12 13.38
C GLY A 101 -11.50 -13.15 13.30
N THR A 102 -12.13 -12.28 14.06
CA THR A 102 -13.58 -12.03 14.01
C THR A 102 -13.90 -10.82 13.14
N PRO A 103 -15.14 -10.68 12.62
CA PRO A 103 -15.57 -9.46 11.94
C PRO A 103 -15.38 -8.18 12.78
N ASP A 104 -15.49 -8.28 14.10
CA ASP A 104 -15.31 -7.11 14.98
C ASP A 104 -13.84 -6.74 15.14
N ASP A 105 -12.92 -7.70 15.15
CA ASP A 105 -11.46 -7.42 15.09
C ASP A 105 -11.11 -6.69 13.80
N VAL A 106 -11.64 -7.16 12.67
CA VAL A 106 -11.43 -6.55 11.35
C VAL A 106 -11.97 -5.12 11.31
N LYS A 107 -13.19 -4.89 11.81
CA LYS A 107 -13.78 -3.54 11.89
C LYS A 107 -12.94 -2.61 12.77
N ALA A 108 -12.47 -3.11 13.93
CA ALA A 108 -11.62 -2.33 14.82
C ALA A 108 -10.30 -1.90 14.13
N TYR A 109 -9.71 -2.80 13.35
CA TYR A 109 -8.51 -2.50 12.57
C TYR A 109 -8.79 -1.46 11.46
N CYS A 110 -9.85 -1.67 10.67
CA CYS A 110 -10.27 -0.71 9.63
C CYS A 110 -10.57 0.66 10.23
N LYS A 111 -11.26 0.69 11.38
CA LYS A 111 -11.52 1.93 12.12
C LYS A 111 -10.23 2.66 12.48
N LYS A 112 -9.25 1.94 13.03
CA LYS A 112 -7.95 2.52 13.38
C LYS A 112 -7.28 3.17 12.17
N MET A 113 -7.28 2.49 11.02
CA MET A 113 -6.70 3.02 9.78
C MET A 113 -7.45 4.27 9.29
N ILE A 114 -8.78 4.22 9.25
CA ILE A 114 -9.63 5.35 8.82
C ILE A 114 -9.43 6.55 9.75
N ASP A 115 -9.46 6.35 11.06
CA ASP A 115 -9.27 7.43 12.03
C ASP A 115 -7.86 8.05 11.94
N TYR A 116 -6.84 7.23 11.69
CA TYR A 116 -5.47 7.71 11.55
C TYR A 116 -5.27 8.57 10.31
N THR A 117 -5.97 8.23 9.24
CA THR A 117 -5.86 8.93 7.95
C THR A 117 -6.81 10.12 7.82
N LYS A 118 -7.67 10.35 8.80
CA LYS A 118 -8.74 11.34 8.77
C LYS A 118 -8.23 12.75 8.42
N GLY A 119 -8.85 13.34 7.40
CA GLY A 119 -8.49 14.67 6.89
C GLY A 119 -7.43 14.68 5.79
N LYS A 120 -6.90 13.52 5.39
CA LYS A 120 -6.02 13.40 4.22
C LYS A 120 -6.55 12.34 3.26
N PRO A 121 -6.67 12.63 1.95
CA PRO A 121 -7.11 11.64 0.95
C PRO A 121 -6.00 10.63 0.66
N GLY A 122 -6.38 9.47 0.09
CA GLY A 122 -5.43 8.51 -0.47
C GLY A 122 -5.35 7.16 0.25
N LEU A 123 -6.24 6.87 1.21
CA LEU A 123 -6.36 5.52 1.77
C LEU A 123 -7.19 4.63 0.84
N ILE A 124 -6.66 3.47 0.48
CA ILE A 124 -7.36 2.37 -0.17
C ILE A 124 -7.31 1.17 0.79
N MET A 125 -8.46 0.79 1.35
CA MET A 125 -8.52 -0.34 2.26
C MET A 125 -8.38 -1.65 1.50
N ASP A 126 -7.36 -2.43 1.83
CA ASP A 126 -7.04 -3.70 1.16
C ASP A 126 -6.35 -4.66 2.14
N ALA A 127 -6.19 -5.91 1.74
CA ALA A 127 -5.38 -6.89 2.47
C ALA A 127 -3.88 -6.55 2.41
N ALA A 128 -3.11 -7.04 3.38
CA ALA A 128 -1.67 -6.79 3.42
C ALA A 128 -0.89 -7.51 2.30
N ILE A 129 -1.32 -8.71 1.95
CA ILE A 129 -0.72 -9.53 0.87
C ILE A 129 -1.83 -10.22 0.08
N MET A 130 -1.43 -10.93 -1.00
CA MET A 130 -2.37 -11.79 -1.73
C MET A 130 -3.09 -12.74 -0.77
N LEU A 131 -4.39 -12.82 -0.94
CA LEU A 131 -5.25 -13.71 -0.15
C LEU A 131 -5.32 -15.07 -0.83
N ASP A 132 -4.74 -16.10 -0.18
CA ASP A 132 -4.98 -17.49 -0.55
C ASP A 132 -6.29 -17.97 0.07
N GLU A 133 -6.49 -17.68 1.37
CA GLU A 133 -7.69 -18.02 2.11
C GLU A 133 -8.09 -16.88 3.06
N ALA A 134 -9.39 -16.68 3.18
CA ALA A 134 -9.96 -15.73 4.14
C ALA A 134 -11.37 -16.17 4.54
N ASN A 135 -11.79 -15.80 5.75
CA ASN A 135 -13.17 -15.95 6.17
C ASN A 135 -14.06 -14.94 5.40
N PRO A 136 -15.07 -15.37 4.63
CA PRO A 136 -15.93 -14.47 3.88
C PRO A 136 -16.60 -13.39 4.74
N ALA A 137 -16.93 -13.69 6.01
CA ALA A 137 -17.51 -12.70 6.92
C ALA A 137 -16.51 -11.60 7.27
N ASN A 138 -15.22 -11.92 7.38
CA ASN A 138 -14.16 -10.95 7.63
C ASN A 138 -13.91 -10.06 6.42
N LEU A 139 -13.88 -10.63 5.22
CA LEU A 139 -13.79 -9.82 3.99
C LEU A 139 -14.99 -8.89 3.85
N LYS A 140 -16.20 -9.40 4.08
CA LYS A 140 -17.42 -8.57 4.08
C LYS A 140 -17.30 -7.40 5.07
N ALA A 141 -16.76 -7.65 6.27
CA ALA A 141 -16.56 -6.62 7.28
C ALA A 141 -15.60 -5.51 6.81
N VAL A 142 -14.52 -5.83 6.09
CA VAL A 142 -13.63 -4.82 5.48
C VAL A 142 -14.42 -3.89 4.55
N PHE A 143 -15.14 -4.48 3.58
CA PHE A 143 -15.86 -3.70 2.57
C PHE A 143 -17.00 -2.88 3.14
N ASP A 144 -17.82 -3.48 3.98
CA ASP A 144 -18.98 -2.80 4.55
C ASP A 144 -18.55 -1.66 5.46
N TYR A 145 -17.61 -1.92 6.37
CA TYR A 145 -17.11 -0.91 7.28
C TYR A 145 -16.44 0.25 6.56
N THR A 146 -15.59 -0.05 5.56
CA THR A 146 -14.92 0.99 4.78
C THR A 146 -15.92 1.84 3.99
N ARG A 147 -16.97 1.21 3.41
CA ARG A 147 -18.01 1.93 2.68
C ARG A 147 -18.83 2.84 3.59
N GLU A 148 -19.11 2.42 4.81
CA GLU A 148 -19.92 3.16 5.76
C GLU A 148 -19.16 4.31 6.41
N TYR A 149 -17.89 4.09 6.80
CA TYR A 149 -17.12 5.02 7.63
C TYR A 149 -15.92 5.65 6.94
N GLY A 150 -15.52 5.15 5.78
CA GLY A 150 -14.38 5.66 5.01
C GLY A 150 -14.70 6.82 4.07
N GLN A 151 -15.85 7.46 4.22
CA GLN A 151 -16.23 8.64 3.44
C GLN A 151 -15.71 9.91 4.11
N TYR A 152 -15.16 10.82 3.32
CA TYR A 152 -14.62 12.11 3.74
C TYR A 152 -15.61 13.23 3.50
#